data_686834e4dc6b3284db8fc937854e3baa
#
_entry.id   686834e4dc6b3284db8fc937854e3baa
#
_cell.length_a   1.000
_cell.length_b   1.000
_cell.length_c   1.000
_cell.angle_alpha   90.00
_cell.angle_beta   90.00
_cell.angle_gamma   90.00
#
_symmetry.space_group_name_H-M   'P 1'
#
loop_
_entity.id
_entity.type
_entity.pdbx_description
1 polymer ?
#
loop_
_entity_poly.entity_id
_entity_poly.type
_entity_poly.pdbx_seq_one_letter_code
_entity_poly.pdbx_strand_id
1 'polypeptide(L)'
;MKKYAKLICAVLVLALALGLGACGKPAEPKNALEKIKAEGVLTVALSPDFSPMEFVDSSKTGQDQYVGFDVTLAKYLAEELGVKLEIQAMSFDACQTAVSTGSVPMSISGYSWTETRAENYDLSDYYYAGKNETEQVLLIRAADAEKYTKPEDFDGKDVGAQNASLQMQLVTEQLPNAKCVTIGEIGVGVLELQNGNIEALAVADGNGTQIIANNPDLVKCSWQFDVKAEYEANVVMMHKDEPELLAAVNAALKKAYDGGLYAGWYADALELAASASAIEVTVED
;
A
#
# COMPACT_ATOMS: atom_id res chain seq x y z
N MET A 1 24.55 -7.89 -71.76
CA MET A 1 24.67 -7.13 -70.48
C MET A 1 23.39 -6.40 -70.05
N LYS A 2 22.65 -5.72 -70.95
CA LYS A 2 21.42 -4.99 -70.54
C LYS A 2 20.22 -5.88 -70.06
N LYS A 3 20.14 -7.18 -70.44
CA LYS A 3 19.07 -8.08 -70.00
C LYS A 3 19.27 -8.60 -68.53
N TYR A 4 20.51 -8.79 -68.10
CA TYR A 4 20.83 -9.26 -66.75
C TYR A 4 20.72 -8.14 -65.71
N ALA A 5 20.98 -6.88 -66.11
CA ALA A 5 20.81 -5.73 -65.22
C ALA A 5 19.33 -5.52 -64.82
N LYS A 6 18.39 -5.74 -65.75
CA LYS A 6 16.95 -5.66 -65.45
C LYS A 6 16.43 -6.80 -64.55
N LEU A 7 17.02 -8.00 -64.65
CA LEU A 7 16.67 -9.12 -63.82
C LEU A 7 17.19 -8.94 -62.38
N ILE A 8 18.41 -8.42 -62.24
CA ILE A 8 19.02 -8.13 -60.91
C ILE A 8 18.26 -7.00 -60.20
N CYS A 9 17.83 -5.95 -60.88
CA CYS A 9 16.98 -4.90 -60.30
C CYS A 9 15.59 -5.43 -59.87
N ALA A 10 14.99 -6.33 -60.62
CA ALA A 10 13.69 -6.91 -60.28
C ALA A 10 13.79 -7.81 -59.02
N VAL A 11 14.87 -8.57 -58.88
CA VAL A 11 15.12 -9.43 -57.68
C VAL A 11 15.43 -8.59 -56.45
N LEU A 12 16.18 -7.49 -56.56
CA LEU A 12 16.46 -6.57 -55.46
C LEU A 12 15.21 -5.81 -54.99
N VAL A 13 14.32 -5.42 -55.89
CA VAL A 13 13.05 -4.75 -55.51
C VAL A 13 12.10 -5.74 -54.81
N LEU A 14 12.09 -7.03 -55.27
CA LEU A 14 11.28 -8.06 -54.62
C LEU A 14 11.80 -8.43 -53.24
N ALA A 15 13.14 -8.42 -53.03
CA ALA A 15 13.75 -8.66 -51.70
C ALA A 15 13.50 -7.49 -50.71
N LEU A 16 13.45 -6.25 -51.20
CA LEU A 16 13.08 -5.07 -50.37
C LEU A 16 11.58 -5.09 -50.01
N ALA A 17 10.71 -5.57 -50.91
CA ALA A 17 9.27 -5.65 -50.64
C ALA A 17 8.91 -6.74 -49.61
N LEU A 18 9.72 -7.80 -49.47
CA LEU A 18 9.55 -8.85 -48.47
C LEU A 18 10.09 -8.48 -47.10
N GLY A 19 10.98 -7.44 -47.02
CA GLY A 19 11.51 -6.93 -45.74
C GLY A 19 10.61 -5.91 -45.04
N LEU A 20 9.61 -5.34 -45.73
CA LEU A 20 8.72 -4.30 -45.16
C LEU A 20 7.39 -4.87 -44.61
N GLY A 21 7.16 -6.18 -44.71
CA GLY A 21 5.95 -6.84 -44.22
C GLY A 21 6.03 -7.41 -42.79
N ALA A 22 7.16 -7.26 -42.10
CA ALA A 22 7.37 -7.86 -40.78
C ALA A 22 7.22 -6.87 -39.59
N CYS A 23 6.70 -5.64 -39.82
CA CYS A 23 6.18 -4.81 -38.72
C CYS A 23 4.73 -5.21 -38.44
N GLY A 24 4.52 -6.42 -37.94
CA GLY A 24 3.30 -6.74 -37.22
C GLY A 24 3.19 -5.77 -36.05
N LYS A 25 2.05 -5.10 -35.87
CA LYS A 25 1.76 -4.40 -34.63
C LYS A 25 2.09 -5.36 -33.48
N PRO A 26 2.77 -4.91 -32.41
CA PRO A 26 2.90 -5.73 -31.21
C PRO A 26 1.53 -6.29 -30.87
N ALA A 27 1.45 -7.57 -30.54
CA ALA A 27 0.19 -8.15 -30.08
C ALA A 27 -0.28 -7.36 -28.84
N GLU A 28 -1.56 -7.05 -28.77
CA GLU A 28 -2.09 -6.39 -27.56
C GLU A 28 -1.87 -7.29 -26.34
N PRO A 29 -1.45 -6.72 -25.20
CA PRO A 29 -1.27 -7.47 -23.95
C PRO A 29 -2.55 -8.20 -23.57
N LYS A 30 -2.44 -9.46 -23.15
CA LYS A 30 -3.60 -10.31 -22.82
C LYS A 30 -4.00 -10.25 -21.36
N ASN A 31 -3.09 -9.78 -20.49
CA ASN A 31 -3.27 -9.67 -19.05
C ASN A 31 -2.42 -8.53 -18.50
N ALA A 32 -2.60 -8.19 -17.21
CA ALA A 32 -1.90 -7.09 -16.57
C ALA A 32 -0.38 -7.29 -16.56
N LEU A 33 0.14 -8.50 -16.37
CA LEU A 33 1.57 -8.76 -16.36
C LEU A 33 2.22 -8.46 -17.73
N GLU A 34 1.58 -8.90 -18.83
CA GLU A 34 2.05 -8.60 -20.18
C GLU A 34 2.02 -7.09 -20.46
N LYS A 35 0.98 -6.39 -19.99
CA LYS A 35 0.85 -4.94 -20.12
C LYS A 35 1.99 -4.22 -19.37
N ILE A 36 2.22 -4.55 -18.09
CA ILE A 36 3.31 -4.00 -17.28
C ILE A 36 4.67 -4.18 -17.99
N LYS A 37 4.93 -5.38 -18.51
CA LYS A 37 6.19 -5.66 -19.22
C LYS A 37 6.31 -4.92 -20.54
N ALA A 38 5.22 -4.77 -21.28
CA ALA A 38 5.21 -4.03 -22.54
C ALA A 38 5.41 -2.52 -22.35
N GLU A 39 4.82 -1.95 -21.29
CA GLU A 39 4.96 -0.54 -20.91
C GLU A 39 6.30 -0.27 -20.21
N GLY A 40 6.94 -1.29 -19.62
CA GLY A 40 8.19 -1.18 -18.88
C GLY A 40 8.03 -0.45 -17.53
N VAL A 41 6.79 -0.38 -17.01
CA VAL A 41 6.46 0.34 -15.78
C VAL A 41 5.47 -0.48 -14.96
N LEU A 42 5.77 -0.65 -13.67
CA LEU A 42 4.85 -1.12 -12.65
C LEU A 42 4.28 0.08 -11.91
N THR A 43 2.99 0.35 -12.08
CA THR A 43 2.28 1.37 -11.32
C THR A 43 1.71 0.75 -10.05
N VAL A 44 2.03 1.33 -8.89
CA VAL A 44 1.55 0.86 -7.57
C VAL A 44 0.83 1.99 -6.87
N ALA A 45 -0.43 1.79 -6.50
CA ALA A 45 -1.16 2.71 -5.63
C ALA A 45 -0.80 2.46 -4.16
N LEU A 46 -0.66 3.54 -3.37
CA LEU A 46 -0.48 3.48 -1.93
C LEU A 46 -0.98 4.75 -1.24
N SER A 47 -1.34 4.65 0.05
CA SER A 47 -1.72 5.77 0.92
C SER A 47 -0.54 6.10 1.83
N PRO A 48 0.25 7.17 1.54
CA PRO A 48 1.52 7.39 2.22
C PRO A 48 1.36 8.12 3.58
N ASP A 49 0.47 7.61 4.42
CA ASP A 49 0.14 8.10 5.75
C ASP A 49 0.25 7.03 6.86
N PHE A 50 0.85 5.87 6.51
CA PHE A 50 0.93 4.70 7.39
C PHE A 50 2.38 4.31 7.72
N SER A 51 3.10 5.22 8.44
CA SER A 51 4.47 4.96 8.90
C SER A 51 4.52 3.78 9.90
N PRO A 52 5.53 2.89 9.81
CA PRO A 52 6.71 2.91 8.94
C PRO A 52 6.51 2.15 7.61
N MET A 53 5.28 1.71 7.30
CA MET A 53 5.00 0.92 6.09
C MET A 53 5.12 1.77 4.82
N GLU A 54 4.37 2.87 4.71
CA GLU A 54 4.47 3.85 3.64
C GLU A 54 4.17 5.26 4.16
N PHE A 55 5.07 6.18 3.84
CA PHE A 55 4.93 7.58 4.27
C PHE A 55 5.73 8.53 3.38
N VAL A 56 5.52 9.84 3.60
CA VAL A 56 6.24 10.89 2.89
C VAL A 56 7.47 11.33 3.70
N ASP A 57 8.63 11.30 3.06
CA ASP A 57 9.84 11.99 3.53
C ASP A 57 9.85 13.39 2.93
N SER A 58 9.48 14.40 3.72
CA SER A 58 9.35 15.80 3.28
C SER A 58 10.68 16.44 2.86
N SER A 59 11.81 15.81 3.18
CA SER A 59 13.13 16.25 2.72
C SER A 59 13.39 15.93 1.24
N LYS A 60 12.55 15.07 0.62
CA LYS A 60 12.67 14.61 -0.75
C LYS A 60 11.50 15.11 -1.61
N THR A 61 11.61 14.93 -2.92
CA THR A 61 10.58 15.38 -3.89
C THR A 61 10.34 14.32 -4.96
N GLY A 62 9.22 14.44 -5.68
CA GLY A 62 8.86 13.52 -6.77
C GLY A 62 8.63 12.10 -6.25
N GLN A 63 9.06 11.10 -7.00
CA GLN A 63 8.89 9.68 -6.61
C GLN A 63 9.74 9.28 -5.38
N ASP A 64 10.86 9.96 -5.16
CA ASP A 64 11.78 9.64 -4.06
C ASP A 64 11.23 10.03 -2.67
N GLN A 65 10.20 10.89 -2.62
CA GLN A 65 9.56 11.28 -1.36
C GLN A 65 8.80 10.13 -0.68
N TYR A 66 8.37 9.13 -1.45
CA TYR A 66 7.68 7.97 -0.90
C TYR A 66 8.70 6.97 -0.38
N VAL A 67 8.58 6.64 0.90
CA VAL A 67 9.52 5.79 1.64
C VAL A 67 8.76 4.85 2.57
N GLY A 68 9.47 3.87 3.11
CA GLY A 68 8.91 2.88 4.03
C GLY A 68 9.04 1.45 3.52
N PHE A 69 8.55 0.52 4.33
CA PHE A 69 8.65 -0.91 4.03
C PHE A 69 7.92 -1.28 2.73
N ASP A 70 6.66 -0.87 2.57
CA ASP A 70 5.83 -1.19 1.40
C ASP A 70 6.37 -0.55 0.12
N VAL A 71 6.97 0.64 0.23
CA VAL A 71 7.68 1.27 -0.89
C VAL A 71 8.92 0.47 -1.29
N THR A 72 9.66 -0.07 -0.31
CA THR A 72 10.82 -0.94 -0.57
C THR A 72 10.37 -2.25 -1.22
N LEU A 73 9.27 -2.84 -0.77
CA LEU A 73 8.65 -4.00 -1.40
C LEU A 73 8.22 -3.70 -2.84
N ALA A 74 7.57 -2.55 -3.10
CA ALA A 74 7.16 -2.15 -4.44
C ALA A 74 8.37 -2.00 -5.40
N LYS A 75 9.48 -1.41 -4.92
CA LYS A 75 10.74 -1.31 -5.67
C LYS A 75 11.28 -2.70 -6.01
N TYR A 76 11.31 -3.60 -5.04
CA TYR A 76 11.77 -4.97 -5.23
C TYR A 76 10.91 -5.73 -6.25
N LEU A 77 9.58 -5.62 -6.17
CA LEU A 77 8.67 -6.23 -7.16
C LEU A 77 8.91 -5.69 -8.57
N ALA A 78 9.11 -4.38 -8.74
CA ALA A 78 9.43 -3.80 -10.04
C ALA A 78 10.77 -4.32 -10.59
N GLU A 79 11.80 -4.45 -9.75
CA GLU A 79 13.10 -5.04 -10.12
C GLU A 79 12.97 -6.52 -10.54
N GLU A 80 12.22 -7.34 -9.80
CA GLU A 80 12.00 -8.76 -10.13
C GLU A 80 11.21 -8.92 -11.44
N LEU A 81 10.31 -7.97 -11.76
CA LEU A 81 9.58 -7.93 -13.03
C LEU A 81 10.40 -7.35 -14.18
N GLY A 82 11.55 -6.71 -13.90
CA GLY A 82 12.43 -6.09 -14.88
C GLY A 82 11.88 -4.76 -15.46
N VAL A 83 11.12 -4.00 -14.66
CA VAL A 83 10.46 -2.75 -15.05
C VAL A 83 10.77 -1.62 -14.06
N LYS A 84 10.39 -0.39 -14.40
CA LYS A 84 10.47 0.76 -13.49
C LYS A 84 9.26 0.79 -12.55
N LEU A 85 9.45 1.31 -11.34
CA LEU A 85 8.34 1.60 -10.44
C LEU A 85 7.80 3.02 -10.70
N GLU A 86 6.48 3.16 -10.65
CA GLU A 86 5.77 4.43 -10.53
C GLU A 86 4.76 4.32 -9.39
N ILE A 87 4.88 5.20 -8.38
CA ILE A 87 3.95 5.27 -7.25
C ILE A 87 2.86 6.28 -7.57
N GLN A 88 1.61 5.86 -7.43
CA GLN A 88 0.44 6.73 -7.41
C GLN A 88 -0.10 6.85 -6.00
N ALA A 89 0.24 7.97 -5.34
CA ALA A 89 -0.24 8.27 -4.00
C ALA A 89 -1.69 8.77 -4.04
N MET A 90 -2.53 8.17 -3.20
CA MET A 90 -3.95 8.55 -3.04
C MET A 90 -4.45 8.08 -1.68
N SER A 91 -5.68 8.43 -1.29
CA SER A 91 -6.26 7.92 -0.04
C SER A 91 -6.43 6.40 -0.06
N PHE A 92 -6.48 5.78 1.12
CA PHE A 92 -6.52 4.33 1.28
C PHE A 92 -7.71 3.67 0.56
N ASP A 93 -8.88 4.27 0.62
CA ASP A 93 -10.09 3.82 -0.10
C ASP A 93 -10.01 4.07 -1.61
N ALA A 94 -9.35 5.16 -2.03
CA ALA A 94 -9.11 5.44 -3.44
C ALA A 94 -8.15 4.42 -4.06
N CYS A 95 -7.13 3.95 -3.32
CA CYS A 95 -6.25 2.86 -3.75
C CYS A 95 -7.05 1.59 -4.09
N GLN A 96 -7.96 1.19 -3.20
CA GLN A 96 -8.82 0.03 -3.40
C GLN A 96 -9.74 0.20 -4.63
N THR A 97 -10.31 1.39 -4.79
CA THR A 97 -11.13 1.74 -5.95
C THR A 97 -10.32 1.69 -7.26
N ALA A 98 -9.09 2.22 -7.25
CA ALA A 98 -8.23 2.24 -8.43
C ALA A 98 -7.86 0.83 -8.89
N VAL A 99 -7.59 -0.10 -7.94
CA VAL A 99 -7.36 -1.51 -8.24
C VAL A 99 -8.63 -2.18 -8.77
N SER A 100 -9.79 -1.99 -8.10
CA SER A 100 -11.04 -2.65 -8.52
C SER A 100 -11.52 -2.22 -9.91
N THR A 101 -11.21 -0.99 -10.32
CA THR A 101 -11.53 -0.48 -11.66
C THR A 101 -10.48 -0.80 -12.73
N GLY A 102 -9.36 -1.41 -12.34
CA GLY A 102 -8.24 -1.69 -13.24
C GLY A 102 -7.46 -0.43 -13.67
N SER A 103 -7.65 0.71 -12.97
CA SER A 103 -6.91 1.96 -13.24
C SER A 103 -5.44 1.80 -12.88
N VAL A 104 -5.13 1.01 -11.85
CA VAL A 104 -3.79 0.53 -11.51
C VAL A 104 -3.83 -1.00 -11.39
N PRO A 105 -2.73 -1.70 -11.71
CA PRO A 105 -2.70 -3.16 -11.65
C PRO A 105 -2.67 -3.70 -10.22
N MET A 106 -2.12 -2.93 -9.27
CA MET A 106 -2.00 -3.34 -7.87
C MET A 106 -1.88 -2.17 -6.92
N SER A 107 -2.10 -2.48 -5.64
CA SER A 107 -1.83 -1.59 -4.51
C SER A 107 -1.08 -2.34 -3.41
N ILE A 108 -0.14 -1.64 -2.76
CA ILE A 108 0.63 -2.10 -1.61
C ILE A 108 0.54 -0.98 -0.57
N SER A 109 -0.23 -1.20 0.50
CA SER A 109 -0.53 -0.16 1.49
C SER A 109 -1.03 -0.79 2.80
N GLY A 110 -0.22 -1.68 3.40
CA GLY A 110 -0.53 -2.31 4.68
C GLY A 110 -1.85 -3.09 4.70
N TYR A 111 -2.28 -3.69 3.59
CA TYR A 111 -3.57 -4.38 3.56
C TYR A 111 -3.53 -5.67 4.36
N SER A 112 -4.30 -5.77 5.42
CA SER A 112 -4.62 -7.07 6.04
C SER A 112 -5.47 -7.91 5.09
N TRP A 113 -5.26 -9.22 5.09
CA TRP A 113 -6.17 -10.14 4.44
C TRP A 113 -7.55 -10.07 5.13
N THR A 114 -8.62 -9.97 4.36
CA THR A 114 -10.00 -10.11 4.85
C THR A 114 -10.83 -10.86 3.83
N GLU A 115 -11.91 -11.51 4.28
CA GLU A 115 -12.84 -12.21 3.39
C GLU A 115 -13.39 -11.29 2.29
N THR A 116 -13.79 -10.08 2.68
CA THR A 116 -14.33 -9.08 1.74
C THR A 116 -13.32 -8.69 0.67
N ARG A 117 -12.04 -8.53 1.05
CA ARG A 117 -10.98 -8.26 0.07
C ARG A 117 -10.72 -9.45 -0.85
N ALA A 118 -10.69 -10.68 -0.30
CA ALA A 118 -10.47 -11.89 -1.08
C ALA A 118 -11.60 -12.15 -2.11
N GLU A 119 -12.82 -11.74 -1.82
CA GLU A 119 -13.94 -11.82 -2.76
C GLU A 119 -13.78 -10.85 -3.95
N ASN A 120 -13.24 -9.66 -3.71
CA ASN A 120 -13.23 -8.56 -4.69
C ASN A 120 -11.91 -8.37 -5.43
N TYR A 121 -10.80 -8.92 -4.92
CA TYR A 121 -9.45 -8.74 -5.43
C TYR A 121 -8.70 -10.06 -5.51
N ASP A 122 -7.66 -10.13 -6.30
CA ASP A 122 -6.63 -11.14 -6.16
C ASP A 122 -5.64 -10.67 -5.09
N LEU A 123 -5.52 -11.45 -4.02
CA LEU A 123 -4.62 -11.17 -2.90
C LEU A 123 -3.40 -12.09 -2.98
N SER A 124 -2.22 -11.53 -2.77
CA SER A 124 -0.98 -12.30 -2.75
C SER A 124 -0.89 -13.24 -1.54
N ASP A 125 0.14 -14.09 -1.56
CA ASP A 125 0.64 -14.71 -0.33
C ASP A 125 1.02 -13.62 0.67
N TYR A 126 1.04 -13.98 1.96
CA TYR A 126 1.40 -13.06 3.02
C TYR A 126 2.84 -12.58 2.92
N TYR A 127 3.05 -11.29 3.16
CA TYR A 127 4.36 -10.73 3.39
C TYR A 127 4.49 -10.27 4.85
N TYR A 128 5.59 -9.61 5.19
CA TYR A 128 5.87 -9.24 6.57
C TYR A 128 4.74 -8.43 7.19
N ALA A 129 4.20 -8.93 8.31
CA ALA A 129 3.14 -8.24 9.04
C ALA A 129 3.71 -7.20 10.03
N GLY A 130 4.82 -7.53 10.70
CA GLY A 130 5.38 -6.71 11.76
C GLY A 130 4.38 -6.50 12.90
N LYS A 131 4.70 -5.61 13.81
CA LYS A 131 3.79 -5.21 14.89
C LYS A 131 2.65 -4.29 14.42
N ASN A 132 2.75 -3.75 13.21
CA ASN A 132 1.72 -2.88 12.65
C ASN A 132 0.38 -3.59 12.47
N GLU A 133 0.42 -4.90 12.16
CA GLU A 133 -0.79 -5.65 11.79
C GLU A 133 -1.21 -6.67 12.85
N THR A 134 -0.32 -7.00 13.81
CA THR A 134 -0.59 -8.01 14.83
C THR A 134 -1.58 -7.52 15.87
N GLU A 135 -1.52 -6.24 16.24
CA GLU A 135 -2.34 -5.63 17.28
C GLU A 135 -3.02 -4.39 16.73
N GLN A 136 -4.30 -4.21 17.05
CA GLN A 136 -5.10 -3.06 16.66
C GLN A 136 -5.57 -2.35 17.91
N VAL A 137 -5.33 -1.03 17.98
CA VAL A 137 -5.51 -0.24 19.19
C VAL A 137 -6.39 0.98 18.96
N LEU A 138 -6.88 1.55 20.05
CA LEU A 138 -7.46 2.89 20.07
C LEU A 138 -6.45 3.87 20.64
N LEU A 139 -6.19 4.96 19.92
CA LEU A 139 -5.55 6.15 20.49
C LEU A 139 -6.61 7.03 21.14
N ILE A 140 -6.31 7.53 22.33
CA ILE A 140 -7.14 8.45 23.10
C ILE A 140 -6.28 9.60 23.63
N ARG A 141 -6.89 10.70 24.03
CA ARG A 141 -6.17 11.75 24.74
C ARG A 141 -5.66 11.24 26.09
N ALA A 142 -4.45 11.57 26.46
CA ALA A 142 -3.83 11.17 27.75
C ALA A 142 -4.69 11.59 28.96
N ALA A 143 -5.37 12.74 28.87
CA ALA A 143 -6.29 13.23 29.91
C ALA A 143 -7.53 12.33 30.09
N ASP A 144 -7.87 11.50 29.12
CA ASP A 144 -9.04 10.61 29.13
C ASP A 144 -8.66 9.13 29.44
N ALA A 145 -7.39 8.82 29.77
CA ALA A 145 -6.90 7.45 29.95
C ALA A 145 -7.67 6.62 30.98
N GLU A 146 -8.09 7.25 32.08
CA GLU A 146 -8.88 6.61 33.12
C GLU A 146 -10.37 6.46 32.75
N LYS A 147 -10.84 7.14 31.70
CA LYS A 147 -12.23 7.21 31.30
C LYS A 147 -12.60 6.13 30.29
N TYR A 148 -11.64 5.70 29.47
CA TYR A 148 -11.84 4.73 28.39
C TYR A 148 -10.99 3.49 28.67
N THR A 149 -11.59 2.44 29.25
CA THR A 149 -10.89 1.23 29.67
C THR A 149 -11.51 -0.07 29.19
N LYS A 150 -12.73 0.00 28.62
CA LYS A 150 -13.50 -1.13 28.13
C LYS A 150 -14.42 -0.69 26.97
N PRO A 151 -14.95 -1.61 26.16
CA PRO A 151 -15.77 -1.30 24.99
C PRO A 151 -16.99 -0.41 25.29
N GLU A 152 -17.68 -0.67 26.41
CA GLU A 152 -18.90 0.06 26.77
C GLU A 152 -18.66 1.56 27.09
N ASP A 153 -17.42 1.95 27.40
CA ASP A 153 -17.07 3.35 27.66
C ASP A 153 -17.18 4.19 26.38
N PHE A 154 -17.19 3.52 25.21
CA PHE A 154 -17.37 4.17 23.90
C PHE A 154 -18.85 4.22 23.43
N ASP A 155 -19.82 3.75 24.21
CA ASP A 155 -21.23 3.80 23.84
C ASP A 155 -21.70 5.24 23.57
N GLY A 156 -22.18 5.47 22.36
CA GLY A 156 -22.60 6.79 21.87
C GLY A 156 -21.48 7.79 21.58
N LYS A 157 -20.22 7.36 21.67
CA LYS A 157 -19.02 8.18 21.38
C LYS A 157 -18.63 8.09 19.92
N ASP A 158 -17.99 9.16 19.43
CA ASP A 158 -17.45 9.22 18.08
C ASP A 158 -16.05 8.59 18.08
N VAL A 159 -15.91 7.48 17.34
CA VAL A 159 -14.64 6.74 17.19
C VAL A 159 -14.21 6.79 15.73
N GLY A 160 -13.09 7.44 15.46
CA GLY A 160 -12.52 7.57 14.11
C GLY A 160 -11.83 6.29 13.65
N ALA A 161 -12.00 5.96 12.37
CA ALA A 161 -11.22 4.92 11.69
C ALA A 161 -11.05 5.28 10.21
N GLN A 162 -9.91 4.90 9.62
CA GLN A 162 -9.65 5.19 8.22
C GLN A 162 -10.65 4.45 7.33
N ASN A 163 -11.11 5.15 6.28
CA ASN A 163 -12.13 4.62 5.36
C ASN A 163 -11.67 3.31 4.70
N ALA A 164 -12.55 2.30 4.68
CA ALA A 164 -12.31 0.97 4.10
C ALA A 164 -11.13 0.19 4.74
N SER A 165 -10.70 0.56 5.97
CA SER A 165 -9.65 -0.12 6.72
C SER A 165 -10.17 -1.30 7.55
N LEU A 166 -9.24 -2.16 8.01
CA LEU A 166 -9.53 -3.18 9.02
C LEU A 166 -10.04 -2.53 10.32
N GLN A 167 -9.45 -1.39 10.71
CA GLN A 167 -9.83 -0.66 11.91
C GLN A 167 -11.30 -0.23 11.87
N MET A 168 -11.79 0.26 10.71
CA MET A 168 -13.21 0.59 10.53
C MET A 168 -14.11 -0.62 10.71
N GLN A 169 -13.71 -1.79 10.19
CA GLN A 169 -14.42 -3.05 10.39
C GLN A 169 -14.46 -3.41 11.88
N LEU A 170 -13.31 -3.38 12.57
CA LEU A 170 -13.21 -3.72 13.99
C LEU A 170 -14.01 -2.77 14.88
N VAL A 171 -14.00 -1.45 14.61
CA VAL A 171 -14.86 -0.49 15.32
C VAL A 171 -16.32 -0.87 15.15
N THR A 172 -16.76 -1.18 13.93
CA THR A 172 -18.15 -1.54 13.66
C THR A 172 -18.56 -2.86 14.34
N GLU A 173 -17.66 -3.85 14.37
CA GLU A 173 -17.94 -5.17 14.93
C GLU A 173 -17.85 -5.20 16.47
N GLN A 174 -16.84 -4.53 17.06
CA GLN A 174 -16.50 -4.66 18.47
C GLN A 174 -16.94 -3.48 19.34
N LEU A 175 -17.30 -2.35 18.71
CA LEU A 175 -17.89 -1.18 19.38
C LEU A 175 -19.27 -0.84 18.77
N PRO A 176 -20.24 -1.76 18.78
CA PRO A 176 -21.47 -1.63 17.98
C PRO A 176 -22.36 -0.46 18.40
N ASN A 177 -22.16 0.08 19.61
CA ASN A 177 -22.88 1.25 20.10
C ASN A 177 -22.10 2.56 19.94
N ALA A 178 -20.84 2.52 19.50
CA ALA A 178 -20.09 3.71 19.13
C ALA A 178 -20.55 4.24 17.77
N LYS A 179 -20.27 5.50 17.50
CA LYS A 179 -20.45 6.09 16.16
C LYS A 179 -19.12 6.03 15.45
N CYS A 180 -19.01 5.15 14.46
CA CYS A 180 -17.82 5.07 13.62
C CYS A 180 -17.76 6.31 12.71
N VAL A 181 -16.73 7.14 12.91
CA VAL A 181 -16.47 8.34 12.11
C VAL A 181 -15.43 7.99 11.04
N THR A 182 -15.81 8.20 9.80
CA THR A 182 -14.92 7.93 8.65
C THR A 182 -13.81 8.96 8.56
N ILE A 183 -12.56 8.52 8.59
CA ILE A 183 -11.35 9.33 8.45
C ILE A 183 -10.74 9.04 7.08
N GLY A 184 -10.43 10.08 6.29
CA GLY A 184 -9.81 9.94 4.99
C GLY A 184 -8.30 9.64 5.10
N GLU A 185 -7.60 10.40 5.95
CA GLU A 185 -6.15 10.29 6.20
C GLU A 185 -5.91 10.20 7.70
N ILE A 186 -4.97 9.35 8.13
CA ILE A 186 -4.70 9.09 9.56
C ILE A 186 -4.27 10.38 10.28
N GLY A 187 -3.46 11.23 9.63
CA GLY A 187 -3.05 12.52 10.19
C GLY A 187 -4.21 13.45 10.51
N VAL A 188 -5.25 13.46 9.66
CA VAL A 188 -6.50 14.19 9.95
C VAL A 188 -7.20 13.60 11.16
N GLY A 189 -7.26 12.27 11.26
CA GLY A 189 -7.82 11.58 12.44
C GLY A 189 -7.10 11.95 13.75
N VAL A 190 -5.78 12.09 13.71
CA VAL A 190 -4.99 12.55 14.87
C VAL A 190 -5.40 13.97 15.29
N LEU A 191 -5.55 14.89 14.35
CA LEU A 191 -6.00 16.26 14.63
C LEU A 191 -7.45 16.29 15.17
N GLU A 192 -8.35 15.47 14.62
CA GLU A 192 -9.73 15.35 15.13
C GLU A 192 -9.75 14.85 16.58
N LEU A 193 -8.89 13.86 16.91
CA LEU A 193 -8.74 13.35 18.28
C LEU A 193 -8.20 14.42 19.24
N GLN A 194 -7.16 15.14 18.86
CA GLN A 194 -6.55 16.19 19.67
C GLN A 194 -7.53 17.34 19.91
N ASN A 195 -8.32 17.72 18.91
CA ASN A 195 -9.34 18.78 19.01
C ASN A 195 -10.60 18.34 19.75
N GLY A 196 -10.74 17.05 20.09
CA GLY A 196 -11.92 16.51 20.79
C GLY A 196 -13.16 16.37 19.92
N ASN A 197 -13.01 16.34 18.60
CA ASN A 197 -14.08 16.07 17.63
C ASN A 197 -14.42 14.58 17.58
N ILE A 198 -13.44 13.71 17.92
CA ILE A 198 -13.64 12.28 18.19
C ILE A 198 -13.04 11.92 19.56
N GLU A 199 -13.53 10.89 20.19
CA GLU A 199 -13.04 10.44 21.48
C GLU A 199 -11.88 9.45 21.36
N ALA A 200 -11.83 8.68 20.28
CA ALA A 200 -10.76 7.74 19.99
C ALA A 200 -10.49 7.64 18.49
N LEU A 201 -9.26 7.22 18.14
CA LEU A 201 -8.85 6.91 16.77
C LEU A 201 -8.34 5.47 16.72
N ALA A 202 -8.96 4.62 15.90
CA ALA A 202 -8.54 3.24 15.68
C ALA A 202 -7.38 3.18 14.69
N VAL A 203 -6.27 2.57 15.10
CA VAL A 203 -5.05 2.42 14.28
C VAL A 203 -4.38 1.07 14.55
N ALA A 204 -3.47 0.66 13.67
CA ALA A 204 -2.56 -0.45 13.94
C ALA A 204 -1.56 -0.06 15.03
N ASP A 205 -1.14 -1.01 15.87
CA ASP A 205 -0.29 -0.75 17.04
C ASP A 205 1.05 -0.07 16.69
N GLY A 206 1.72 -0.55 15.65
CA GLY A 206 2.99 0.02 15.20
C GLY A 206 2.85 1.45 14.73
N ASN A 207 1.81 1.75 13.95
CA ASN A 207 1.49 3.11 13.51
C ASN A 207 1.12 4.01 14.72
N GLY A 208 0.28 3.52 15.63
CA GLY A 208 -0.06 4.21 16.87
C GLY A 208 1.16 4.56 17.73
N THR A 209 2.16 3.66 17.76
CA THR A 209 3.43 3.92 18.45
C THR A 209 4.18 5.10 17.84
N GLN A 210 4.24 5.20 16.50
CA GLN A 210 4.88 6.33 15.81
C GLN A 210 4.11 7.64 16.04
N ILE A 211 2.77 7.59 16.01
CA ILE A 211 1.92 8.75 16.28
C ILE A 211 2.18 9.30 17.69
N ILE A 212 2.15 8.44 18.71
CA ILE A 212 2.35 8.85 20.11
C ILE A 212 3.75 9.41 20.34
N ALA A 213 4.77 8.89 19.68
CA ALA A 213 6.13 9.42 19.80
C ALA A 213 6.22 10.91 19.43
N ASN A 214 5.37 11.37 18.51
CA ASN A 214 5.30 12.77 18.07
C ASN A 214 4.16 13.57 18.73
N ASN A 215 3.25 12.91 19.44
CA ASN A 215 2.07 13.52 20.06
C ASN A 215 1.95 13.06 21.52
N PRO A 216 2.72 13.64 22.45
CA PRO A 216 2.79 13.17 23.84
C PRO A 216 1.49 13.39 24.64
N ASP A 217 0.54 14.12 24.10
CA ASP A 217 -0.83 14.30 24.60
C ASP A 217 -1.78 13.14 24.27
N LEU A 218 -1.33 12.18 23.47
CA LEU A 218 -2.04 10.97 23.10
C LEU A 218 -1.44 9.73 23.76
N VAL A 219 -2.29 8.74 24.04
CA VAL A 219 -1.88 7.43 24.59
C VAL A 219 -2.71 6.32 23.96
N LYS A 220 -2.22 5.08 24.03
CA LYS A 220 -3.03 3.91 23.70
C LYS A 220 -4.05 3.67 24.82
N CYS A 221 -5.28 3.36 24.42
CA CYS A 221 -6.30 2.85 25.34
C CYS A 221 -5.81 1.54 25.97
N SER A 222 -6.19 1.29 27.21
CA SER A 222 -5.86 0.03 27.89
C SER A 222 -6.66 -1.18 27.33
N TRP A 223 -7.80 -0.93 26.67
CA TRP A 223 -8.53 -1.94 25.92
C TRP A 223 -8.05 -1.97 24.46
N GLN A 224 -7.97 -3.16 23.90
CA GLN A 224 -7.53 -3.42 22.52
C GLN A 224 -8.55 -4.26 21.78
N PHE A 225 -8.55 -4.18 20.46
CA PHE A 225 -9.37 -5.04 19.61
C PHE A 225 -8.89 -6.48 19.67
N ASP A 226 -9.85 -7.41 19.58
CA ASP A 226 -9.57 -8.83 19.32
C ASP A 226 -9.40 -9.02 17.80
N VAL A 227 -8.21 -9.44 17.39
CA VAL A 227 -7.84 -9.55 15.97
C VAL A 227 -7.78 -11.03 15.59
N LYS A 228 -8.49 -11.42 14.53
CA LYS A 228 -8.41 -12.77 14.00
C LYS A 228 -7.03 -13.04 13.42
N ALA A 229 -6.52 -14.26 13.60
CA ALA A 229 -5.18 -14.66 13.15
C ALA A 229 -4.95 -14.45 11.63
N GLU A 230 -5.99 -14.61 10.81
CA GLU A 230 -5.91 -14.35 9.36
C GLU A 230 -5.73 -12.87 9.00
N TYR A 231 -6.01 -11.94 9.92
CA TYR A 231 -5.84 -10.50 9.71
C TYR A 231 -4.46 -10.00 10.11
N GLU A 232 -3.64 -10.85 10.72
CA GLU A 232 -2.32 -10.48 11.26
C GLU A 232 -1.20 -10.41 10.21
N ALA A 233 -1.52 -10.49 8.93
CA ALA A 233 -0.53 -10.46 7.85
C ALA A 233 -0.95 -9.57 6.70
N ASN A 234 0.04 -8.95 6.07
CA ASN A 234 -0.18 -8.08 4.92
C ASN A 234 -0.24 -8.86 3.61
N VAL A 235 -0.96 -8.31 2.65
CA VAL A 235 -1.09 -8.82 1.28
C VAL A 235 -0.93 -7.70 0.26
N VAL A 236 -0.37 -8.02 -0.90
CA VAL A 236 -0.46 -7.17 -2.10
C VAL A 236 -1.84 -7.37 -2.71
N MET A 237 -2.55 -6.29 -2.98
CA MET A 237 -3.87 -6.32 -3.57
C MET A 237 -3.79 -6.02 -5.07
N MET A 238 -4.36 -6.91 -5.89
CA MET A 238 -4.34 -6.82 -7.35
C MET A 238 -5.76 -6.84 -7.90
N HIS A 239 -5.93 -6.31 -9.12
CA HIS A 239 -7.20 -6.43 -9.84
C HIS A 239 -7.61 -7.90 -9.94
N LYS A 240 -8.93 -8.16 -9.84
CA LYS A 240 -9.48 -9.51 -9.85
C LYS A 240 -9.24 -10.21 -11.17
N ASP A 241 -9.04 -11.53 -11.14
CA ASP A 241 -8.83 -12.40 -12.30
C ASP A 241 -7.53 -12.12 -13.09
N GLU A 242 -6.43 -11.81 -12.36
CA GLU A 242 -5.09 -11.61 -12.92
C GLU A 242 -4.09 -12.69 -12.42
N PRO A 243 -4.32 -13.98 -12.73
CA PRO A 243 -3.55 -15.09 -12.15
C PRO A 243 -2.06 -15.08 -12.53
N GLU A 244 -1.68 -14.56 -13.70
CA GLU A 244 -0.28 -14.44 -14.12
C GLU A 244 0.45 -13.38 -13.32
N LEU A 245 -0.19 -12.25 -13.01
CA LEU A 245 0.37 -11.21 -12.16
C LEU A 245 0.49 -11.71 -10.73
N LEU A 246 -0.55 -12.34 -10.19
CA LEU A 246 -0.56 -12.95 -8.86
C LEU A 246 0.57 -13.97 -8.70
N ALA A 247 0.77 -14.87 -9.67
CA ALA A 247 1.85 -15.86 -9.63
C ALA A 247 3.24 -15.21 -9.66
N ALA A 248 3.43 -14.14 -10.44
CA ALA A 248 4.70 -13.41 -10.51
C ALA A 248 4.99 -12.68 -9.18
N VAL A 249 3.99 -12.04 -8.59
CA VAL A 249 4.11 -11.38 -7.28
C VAL A 249 4.44 -12.39 -6.19
N ASN A 250 3.71 -13.51 -6.10
CA ASN A 250 3.96 -14.54 -5.09
C ASN A 250 5.37 -15.17 -5.23
N ALA A 251 5.84 -15.36 -6.46
CA ALA A 251 7.21 -15.85 -6.68
C ALA A 251 8.28 -14.85 -6.15
N ALA A 252 8.06 -13.54 -6.35
CA ALA A 252 8.94 -12.50 -5.84
C ALA A 252 8.88 -12.40 -4.30
N LEU A 253 7.67 -12.44 -3.71
CA LEU A 253 7.49 -12.46 -2.24
C LEU A 253 8.20 -13.65 -1.61
N LYS A 254 8.05 -14.85 -2.19
CA LYS A 254 8.76 -16.05 -1.72
C LYS A 254 10.27 -15.88 -1.77
N LYS A 255 10.81 -15.30 -2.84
CA LYS A 255 12.25 -15.04 -2.98
C LYS A 255 12.74 -14.03 -1.92
N ALA A 256 11.98 -12.97 -1.63
CA ALA A 256 12.30 -12.02 -0.58
C ALA A 256 12.30 -12.69 0.81
N TYR A 257 11.28 -13.54 1.07
CA TYR A 257 11.17 -14.30 2.32
C TYR A 257 12.34 -15.27 2.49
N ASP A 258 12.63 -16.11 1.48
CA ASP A 258 13.73 -17.08 1.50
C ASP A 258 15.10 -16.38 1.65
N GLY A 259 15.23 -15.17 1.11
CA GLY A 259 16.41 -14.32 1.24
C GLY A 259 16.53 -13.59 2.57
N GLY A 260 15.53 -13.67 3.44
CA GLY A 260 15.51 -13.00 4.75
C GLY A 260 15.49 -11.46 4.67
N LEU A 261 14.93 -10.89 3.58
CA LEU A 261 15.05 -9.47 3.29
C LEU A 261 14.15 -8.60 4.18
N TYR A 262 13.00 -9.12 4.61
CA TYR A 262 11.96 -8.34 5.31
C TYR A 262 12.46 -7.68 6.60
N ALA A 263 13.26 -8.38 7.40
CA ALA A 263 13.75 -7.83 8.67
C ALA A 263 14.65 -6.61 8.47
N GLY A 264 15.50 -6.62 7.43
CA GLY A 264 16.35 -5.49 7.07
C GLY A 264 15.51 -4.31 6.57
N TRP A 265 14.58 -4.56 5.64
CA TRP A 265 13.70 -3.52 5.11
C TRP A 265 12.84 -2.85 6.20
N TYR A 266 12.37 -3.62 7.18
CA TYR A 266 11.58 -3.05 8.28
C TYR A 266 12.45 -2.22 9.23
N ALA A 267 13.67 -2.67 9.52
CA ALA A 267 14.62 -1.89 10.33
C ALA A 267 14.97 -0.55 9.66
N ASP A 268 15.26 -0.58 8.35
CA ASP A 268 15.53 0.62 7.56
C ASP A 268 14.31 1.58 7.54
N ALA A 269 13.11 1.03 7.42
CA ALA A 269 11.87 1.81 7.44
C ALA A 269 11.64 2.50 8.80
N LEU A 270 11.93 1.82 9.91
CA LEU A 270 11.86 2.42 11.26
C LEU A 270 12.88 3.55 11.44
N GLU A 271 14.10 3.40 10.93
CA GLU A 271 15.14 4.44 10.98
C GLU A 271 14.71 5.67 10.16
N LEU A 272 14.16 5.45 8.96
CA LEU A 272 13.61 6.51 8.12
C LEU A 272 12.45 7.23 8.80
N ALA A 273 11.52 6.50 9.42
CA ALA A 273 10.39 7.08 10.14
C ALA A 273 10.84 7.97 11.31
N ALA A 274 11.82 7.50 12.08
CA ALA A 274 12.38 8.29 13.19
C ALA A 274 13.09 9.57 12.71
N SER A 275 13.80 9.51 11.57
CA SER A 275 14.48 10.68 10.99
C SER A 275 13.51 11.69 10.38
N ALA A 276 12.46 11.24 9.71
CA ALA A 276 11.43 12.10 9.13
C ALA A 276 10.68 12.88 10.22
N SER A 277 10.34 12.21 11.33
CA SER A 277 9.70 12.84 12.49
C SER A 277 10.56 13.92 13.15
N ALA A 278 11.88 13.73 13.16
CA ALA A 278 12.82 14.71 13.73
C ALA A 278 12.93 16.00 12.87
N ILE A 279 12.65 15.92 11.58
CA ILE A 279 12.69 17.08 10.67
C ILE A 279 11.43 17.96 10.86
N GLU A 280 10.27 17.39 11.13
CA GLU A 280 9.03 18.16 11.37
C GLU A 280 9.07 19.02 12.63
N VAL A 281 9.89 18.65 13.62
CA VAL A 281 10.03 19.41 14.89
C VAL A 281 10.96 20.63 14.76
N THR A 282 11.70 20.79 13.66
CA THR A 282 12.65 21.88 13.45
C THR A 282 12.12 23.03 12.59
N VAL A 283 10.81 23.17 12.37
CA VAL A 283 10.22 24.38 11.78
C VAL A 283 10.27 25.49 12.82
N GLU A 284 11.23 26.38 12.59
CA GLU A 284 11.56 27.54 13.46
C GLU A 284 10.35 28.44 13.72
N ASP A 285 10.31 28.97 14.95
CA ASP A 285 9.45 30.08 15.43
C ASP A 285 9.60 31.36 14.58
#